data_c5d6198d17e514043c7b629647fd5a1e
#
_entry.id   c5d6198d17e514043c7b629647fd5a1e
#
_cell.length_a   1.000
_cell.length_b   1.000
_cell.length_c   1.000
_cell.angle_alpha   90.00
_cell.angle_beta   90.00
_cell.angle_gamma   90.00
#
_symmetry.space_group_name_H-M   'P 1'
#
loop_
_entity.id
_entity.type
_entity.pdbx_description
1 polymer ?
#
loop_
_entity_poly.entity_id
_entity_poly.type
_entity_poly.pdbx_seq_one_letter_code
_entity_poly.pdbx_strand_id
1 'polypeptide(L)'
;FAAAGIVPVMGVGSAENTKQPEPIEPGSSVAAVLVRGDMDITATCTVTYVDPTHLLACGHPLLDFGNVDMPMTKSTVLATLPSPANAFKIATATEQIGSFMQDRHTGILGRFGKQPEVIPVTLSFHGISNPKTFHFEVLNNARLTPVAMMSTVYSAIQGINEYGEDTTFRVDGSVDVAGYPKLELNNMYAPGDGNTPTAAAIASALGERFSRIFDNPYEQPKIDGVELNIDLVPERRWARLETARTDVTEARPGDEIVVETVLRPYRGERIVRQVPIKIPTSTPRGTLRILVSDGDTLDRMSRAGGSFQRRMDLQSTIAQLNKEHENSRLYVSLLEANPQAVVEDKVMPTLPLSVINVMDGMRGTQDMVLVGESSVSEASTPFDYVVTGQQVITVNIR
;
A
#
# COMPACT_ATOMS: atom_id res chain seq x y z
N PHE A 1 -15.73 -3.53 1.44
CA PHE A 1 -16.92 -3.21 2.28
C PHE A 1 -18.15 -4.00 1.81
N ALA A 2 -18.49 -4.08 0.53
CA ALA A 2 -19.69 -4.81 0.06
C ALA A 2 -19.69 -6.30 0.45
N ALA A 3 -18.56 -6.98 0.42
CA ALA A 3 -18.41 -8.38 0.87
C ALA A 3 -18.58 -8.53 2.41
N ALA A 4 -18.45 -7.45 3.17
CA ALA A 4 -18.63 -7.41 4.62
C ALA A 4 -19.99 -6.79 5.02
N GLY A 5 -20.90 -6.55 4.05
CA GLY A 5 -22.20 -5.94 4.29
C GLY A 5 -22.16 -4.45 4.66
N ILE A 6 -21.00 -3.80 4.54
CA ILE A 6 -20.85 -2.36 4.80
C ILE A 6 -21.09 -1.60 3.48
N VAL A 7 -22.13 -0.80 3.44
CA VAL A 7 -22.37 0.13 2.33
C VAL A 7 -21.88 1.52 2.75
N PRO A 8 -20.76 2.02 2.19
CA PRO A 8 -20.33 3.37 2.51
C PRO A 8 -21.31 4.37 1.90
N VAL A 9 -21.88 5.22 2.73
CA VAL A 9 -22.64 6.39 2.30
C VAL A 9 -21.74 7.61 2.52
N MET A 10 -21.34 8.28 1.45
CA MET A 10 -20.62 9.54 1.54
C MET A 10 -21.60 10.63 2.02
N GLY A 11 -21.47 11.02 3.29
CA GLY A 11 -22.11 12.20 3.82
C GLY A 11 -21.17 13.40 3.72
N VAL A 12 -21.66 14.53 3.25
CA VAL A 12 -20.92 15.78 3.27
C VAL A 12 -21.11 16.39 4.67
N GLY A 13 -20.15 16.20 5.55
CA GLY A 13 -20.17 16.80 6.89
C GLY A 13 -19.09 16.16 7.77
N SER A 14 -18.14 16.95 8.24
CA SER A 14 -17.27 16.55 9.33
C SER A 14 -18.12 16.25 10.56
N ALA A 15 -17.84 15.15 11.25
CA ALA A 15 -18.37 14.95 12.60
C ALA A 15 -17.77 16.04 13.49
N GLU A 16 -18.43 17.15 13.63
CA GLU A 16 -18.13 18.05 14.74
C GLU A 16 -18.29 17.23 16.01
N ASN A 17 -17.31 17.34 16.91
CA ASN A 17 -17.35 16.72 18.23
C ASN A 17 -18.40 17.42 19.10
N THR A 18 -19.63 17.51 18.57
CA THR A 18 -20.75 18.24 19.13
C THR A 18 -21.28 17.43 20.30
N LYS A 19 -21.19 17.97 21.49
CA LYS A 19 -21.73 17.32 22.70
C LYS A 19 -23.23 17.13 22.56
N GLN A 20 -23.70 15.92 22.72
CA GLN A 20 -25.12 15.60 22.82
C GLN A 20 -25.50 15.52 24.30
N PRO A 21 -26.43 16.36 24.78
CA PRO A 21 -26.82 16.40 26.19
C PRO A 21 -27.55 15.14 26.65
N GLU A 22 -28.22 14.43 25.71
CA GLU A 22 -29.05 13.27 26.07
C GLU A 22 -28.16 12.12 26.57
N PRO A 23 -28.52 11.44 27.67
CA PRO A 23 -27.82 10.25 28.14
C PRO A 23 -27.99 9.10 27.15
N ILE A 24 -27.02 8.18 27.17
CA ILE A 24 -27.15 6.92 26.44
C ILE A 24 -28.04 5.97 27.22
N GLU A 25 -29.08 5.49 26.56
CA GLU A 25 -30.07 4.54 27.11
C GLU A 25 -30.41 3.47 26.04
N PRO A 26 -31.04 2.36 26.42
CA PRO A 26 -31.54 1.40 25.45
C PRO A 26 -32.45 2.09 24.41
N GLY A 27 -32.15 1.88 23.11
CA GLY A 27 -32.78 2.59 22.01
C GLY A 27 -31.97 3.74 21.42
N SER A 28 -30.99 4.28 22.16
CA SER A 28 -30.07 5.30 21.63
C SER A 28 -29.26 4.79 20.44
N SER A 29 -28.87 5.71 19.56
CA SER A 29 -27.96 5.43 18.44
C SER A 29 -26.53 5.69 18.84
N VAL A 30 -25.64 4.74 18.53
CA VAL A 30 -24.19 4.85 18.69
C VAL A 30 -23.50 4.48 17.39
N ALA A 31 -22.24 4.90 17.20
CA ALA A 31 -21.46 4.56 16.03
C ALA A 31 -20.12 3.99 16.39
N ALA A 32 -19.72 2.95 15.66
CA ALA A 32 -18.32 2.49 15.58
C ALA A 32 -17.65 3.26 14.44
N VAL A 33 -16.58 3.94 14.76
CA VAL A 33 -15.87 4.81 13.81
C VAL A 33 -14.65 4.08 13.26
N LEU A 34 -14.56 3.99 11.94
CA LEU A 34 -13.39 3.44 11.23
C LEU A 34 -12.43 4.55 10.81
N VAL A 35 -13.00 5.68 10.36
CA VAL A 35 -12.27 6.89 9.98
C VAL A 35 -13.06 8.08 10.48
N ARG A 36 -12.37 9.10 10.99
CA ARG A 36 -12.96 10.42 11.30
C ARG A 36 -12.01 11.55 10.91
N GLY A 37 -12.54 12.75 10.79
CA GLY A 37 -11.82 13.96 10.43
C GLY A 37 -12.49 14.70 9.30
N ASP A 38 -11.76 15.04 8.24
CA ASP A 38 -12.34 15.71 7.08
C ASP A 38 -13.33 14.81 6.29
N MET A 39 -13.37 13.53 6.61
CA MET A 39 -14.36 12.55 6.17
C MET A 39 -14.55 11.50 7.25
N ASP A 40 -15.79 10.99 7.37
CA ASP A 40 -16.12 9.93 8.31
C ASP A 40 -16.54 8.64 7.62
N ILE A 41 -16.02 7.52 8.14
CA ILE A 41 -16.51 6.17 7.82
C ILE A 41 -16.99 5.55 9.14
N THR A 42 -18.29 5.34 9.27
CA THR A 42 -18.90 4.88 10.51
C THR A 42 -19.93 3.78 10.27
N ALA A 43 -20.08 2.90 11.24
CA ALA A 43 -21.16 1.92 11.30
C ALA A 43 -22.05 2.24 12.51
N THR A 44 -23.33 2.52 12.29
CA THR A 44 -24.27 2.89 13.35
C THR A 44 -25.03 1.70 13.88
N CYS A 45 -25.25 1.69 15.20
CA CYS A 45 -25.96 0.66 15.92
C CYS A 45 -26.97 1.24 16.92
N THR A 46 -27.94 0.42 17.30
CA THR A 46 -28.86 0.74 18.39
C THR A 46 -28.38 0.07 19.68
N VAL A 47 -28.36 0.83 20.77
CA VAL A 47 -28.04 0.33 22.11
C VAL A 47 -29.14 -0.59 22.59
N THR A 48 -28.78 -1.76 23.07
CA THR A 48 -29.70 -2.75 23.67
C THR A 48 -29.64 -2.78 25.19
N TYR A 49 -28.47 -2.52 25.75
CA TYR A 49 -28.24 -2.49 27.20
C TYR A 49 -27.16 -1.48 27.54
N VAL A 50 -27.30 -0.87 28.71
CA VAL A 50 -26.30 0.07 29.24
C VAL A 50 -26.20 -0.08 30.75
N ASP A 51 -24.96 -0.03 31.27
CA ASP A 51 -24.62 0.14 32.68
C ASP A 51 -23.64 1.32 32.84
N PRO A 52 -23.23 1.72 34.05
CA PRO A 52 -22.34 2.85 34.25
C PRO A 52 -20.97 2.78 33.53
N THR A 53 -20.54 1.59 33.12
CA THR A 53 -19.21 1.34 32.56
C THR A 53 -19.24 0.79 31.15
N HIS A 54 -20.33 0.10 30.74
CA HIS A 54 -20.42 -0.61 29.48
C HIS A 54 -21.77 -0.39 28.78
N LEU A 55 -21.79 -0.67 27.51
CA LEU A 55 -23.00 -0.82 26.72
C LEU A 55 -22.93 -2.05 25.80
N LEU A 56 -24.08 -2.60 25.46
CA LEU A 56 -24.27 -3.56 24.38
C LEU A 56 -25.09 -2.92 23.28
N ALA A 57 -24.69 -3.12 22.03
CA ALA A 57 -25.37 -2.58 20.89
C ALA A 57 -25.42 -3.54 19.70
N CYS A 58 -26.13 -3.19 18.66
CA CYS A 58 -26.38 -3.85 17.38
C CYS A 58 -27.32 -5.05 17.46
N GLY A 59 -27.14 -5.98 18.42
CA GLY A 59 -27.84 -7.28 18.42
C GLY A 59 -27.37 -8.26 17.34
N HIS A 60 -26.30 -7.93 16.64
CA HIS A 60 -25.58 -8.70 15.62
C HIS A 60 -24.14 -8.23 15.56
N PRO A 61 -23.20 -8.97 14.93
CA PRO A 61 -21.85 -8.50 14.75
C PRO A 61 -21.79 -7.37 13.73
N LEU A 62 -20.77 -6.52 13.83
CA LEU A 62 -20.37 -5.65 12.71
C LEU A 62 -19.59 -6.45 11.68
N LEU A 63 -18.56 -7.15 12.13
CA LEU A 63 -17.62 -7.92 11.29
C LEU A 63 -17.25 -9.28 11.92
N ASP A 64 -17.69 -9.56 13.15
CA ASP A 64 -17.39 -10.76 13.94
C ASP A 64 -15.88 -10.98 14.16
N PHE A 65 -15.15 -9.89 14.46
CA PHE A 65 -13.69 -9.96 14.63
C PHE A 65 -13.25 -10.32 16.05
N GLY A 66 -14.16 -10.53 16.97
CA GLY A 66 -13.85 -10.87 18.34
C GLY A 66 -13.38 -9.66 19.14
N ASN A 67 -12.15 -9.66 19.62
CA ASN A 67 -11.60 -8.51 20.33
C ASN A 67 -11.23 -7.42 19.33
N VAL A 68 -11.66 -6.18 19.62
CA VAL A 68 -11.44 -5.00 18.81
C VAL A 68 -11.10 -3.80 19.70
N ASP A 69 -10.66 -2.70 19.10
CA ASP A 69 -10.53 -1.40 19.75
C ASP A 69 -10.99 -0.33 18.74
N MET A 70 -12.30 -0.14 18.65
CA MET A 70 -12.90 0.79 17.70
C MET A 70 -13.45 2.00 18.42
N PRO A 71 -13.16 3.24 17.99
CA PRO A 71 -13.75 4.44 18.56
C PRO A 71 -15.27 4.32 18.62
N MET A 72 -15.84 4.60 19.79
CA MET A 72 -17.27 4.58 20.08
C MET A 72 -17.77 5.99 20.29
N THR A 73 -18.71 6.41 19.46
CA THR A 73 -19.33 7.74 19.54
C THR A 73 -20.83 7.65 19.77
N LYS A 74 -21.44 8.70 20.29
CA LYS A 74 -22.87 8.91 20.09
C LYS A 74 -23.16 9.11 18.62
N SER A 75 -24.39 8.95 18.20
CA SER A 75 -24.79 9.26 16.83
C SER A 75 -26.22 9.86 16.78
N THR A 76 -26.38 10.84 15.90
CA THR A 76 -27.67 11.44 15.64
C THR A 76 -28.27 10.87 14.37
N VAL A 77 -29.47 10.32 14.46
CA VAL A 77 -30.22 9.87 13.29
C VAL A 77 -30.87 11.08 12.61
N LEU A 78 -30.43 11.40 11.40
CA LEU A 78 -30.92 12.52 10.60
C LEU A 78 -32.21 12.15 9.87
N ALA A 79 -32.27 10.94 9.35
CA ALA A 79 -33.44 10.41 8.66
C ALA A 79 -33.47 8.89 8.69
N THR A 80 -34.67 8.33 8.60
CA THR A 80 -34.84 6.89 8.34
C THR A 80 -35.50 6.73 6.99
N LEU A 81 -34.84 5.96 6.11
CA LEU A 81 -35.42 5.60 4.82
C LEU A 81 -36.20 4.29 4.97
N PRO A 82 -37.56 4.36 4.92
CA PRO A 82 -38.35 3.15 5.06
C PRO A 82 -38.26 2.29 3.81
N SER A 83 -38.08 0.99 4.01
CA SER A 83 -38.13 0.00 2.93
C SER A 83 -38.73 -1.29 3.46
N PRO A 84 -39.62 -1.95 2.70
CA PRO A 84 -40.16 -3.25 3.08
C PRO A 84 -39.08 -4.36 3.13
N ALA A 85 -38.02 -4.20 2.36
CA ALA A 85 -36.96 -5.19 2.26
C ALA A 85 -35.76 -4.86 3.18
N ASN A 86 -35.35 -3.61 3.26
CA ASN A 86 -34.20 -3.19 4.06
C ASN A 86 -34.30 -1.68 4.37
N ALA A 87 -34.86 -1.36 5.52
CA ALA A 87 -34.91 0.04 6.02
C ALA A 87 -33.51 0.39 6.59
N PHE A 88 -33.03 1.61 6.34
CA PHE A 88 -31.79 2.09 6.90
C PHE A 88 -31.89 3.52 7.44
N LYS A 89 -31.00 3.82 8.39
CA LYS A 89 -30.86 5.12 9.01
C LYS A 89 -29.72 5.90 8.36
N ILE A 90 -29.97 7.16 8.03
CA ILE A 90 -28.94 8.15 7.76
C ILE A 90 -28.60 8.78 9.11
N ALA A 91 -27.38 8.61 9.58
CA ALA A 91 -26.95 9.09 10.87
C ALA A 91 -25.55 9.68 10.78
N THR A 92 -25.24 10.62 11.67
CA THR A 92 -23.91 11.20 11.80
C THR A 92 -23.34 10.84 13.17
N ALA A 93 -22.05 10.48 13.21
CA ALA A 93 -21.31 10.30 14.45
C ALA A 93 -21.15 11.67 15.13
N THR A 94 -21.10 11.68 16.47
CA THR A 94 -20.94 12.90 17.26
C THR A 94 -19.82 12.72 18.30
N GLU A 95 -20.05 13.07 19.56
CA GLU A 95 -19.00 13.01 20.59
C GLU A 95 -18.52 11.58 20.85
N GLN A 96 -17.20 11.44 21.02
CA GLN A 96 -16.60 10.17 21.43
C GLN A 96 -16.88 9.92 22.90
N ILE A 97 -17.41 8.72 23.19
CA ILE A 97 -17.80 8.32 24.55
C ILE A 97 -17.00 7.13 25.09
N GLY A 98 -16.20 6.49 24.24
CA GLY A 98 -15.40 5.34 24.64
C GLY A 98 -14.88 4.54 23.46
N SER A 99 -14.73 3.23 23.66
CA SER A 99 -14.31 2.28 22.63
C SER A 99 -15.15 1.01 22.67
N PHE A 100 -15.49 0.47 21.48
CA PHE A 100 -15.96 -0.89 21.35
C PHE A 100 -14.80 -1.85 21.50
N MET A 101 -14.94 -2.81 22.42
CA MET A 101 -13.88 -3.75 22.79
C MET A 101 -14.11 -5.15 22.24
N GLN A 102 -15.35 -5.50 21.94
CA GLN A 102 -15.70 -6.80 21.39
C GLN A 102 -16.75 -6.65 20.30
N ASP A 103 -16.53 -7.38 19.23
CA ASP A 103 -17.44 -7.57 18.13
C ASP A 103 -17.72 -9.06 17.99
N ARG A 104 -18.85 -9.51 18.52
CA ARG A 104 -19.22 -10.92 18.64
C ARG A 104 -20.51 -11.19 17.87
N HIS A 105 -20.75 -12.44 17.58
CA HIS A 105 -21.93 -12.91 16.84
C HIS A 105 -23.27 -12.37 17.38
N THR A 106 -23.38 -12.15 18.67
CA THR A 106 -24.61 -11.67 19.34
C THR A 106 -24.71 -10.18 19.52
N GLY A 107 -23.66 -9.41 19.21
CA GLY A 107 -23.62 -7.96 19.36
C GLY A 107 -22.23 -7.44 19.69
N ILE A 108 -22.15 -6.12 19.88
CA ILE A 108 -20.91 -5.43 20.19
C ILE A 108 -20.92 -4.91 21.63
N LEU A 109 -19.75 -5.00 22.29
CA LEU A 109 -19.55 -4.50 23.66
C LEU A 109 -18.69 -3.25 23.63
N GLY A 110 -19.20 -2.14 24.11
CA GLY A 110 -18.51 -0.87 24.30
C GLY A 110 -18.18 -0.60 25.77
N ARG A 111 -17.05 0.07 26.03
CA ARG A 111 -16.65 0.56 27.35
C ARG A 111 -16.56 2.08 27.33
N PHE A 112 -17.27 2.73 28.23
CA PHE A 112 -17.22 4.19 28.41
C PHE A 112 -15.85 4.65 28.90
N GLY A 113 -15.42 5.83 28.45
CA GLY A 113 -14.19 6.48 28.87
C GLY A 113 -12.88 5.84 28.40
N LYS A 114 -12.93 4.67 27.76
CA LYS A 114 -11.72 4.07 27.15
C LYS A 114 -11.34 4.86 25.90
N GLN A 115 -10.06 5.26 25.83
CA GLN A 115 -9.52 5.88 24.63
C GLN A 115 -9.06 4.79 23.66
N PRO A 116 -9.59 4.74 22.42
CA PRO A 116 -9.13 3.81 21.40
C PRO A 116 -7.79 4.26 20.82
N GLU A 117 -7.01 3.32 20.30
CA GLU A 117 -5.84 3.63 19.50
C GLU A 117 -6.26 3.99 18.07
N VAL A 118 -5.83 5.15 17.60
CA VAL A 118 -6.06 5.63 16.23
C VAL A 118 -4.77 6.05 15.58
N ILE A 119 -4.73 6.01 14.27
CA ILE A 119 -3.59 6.40 13.43
C ILE A 119 -3.90 7.78 12.84
N PRO A 120 -3.14 8.83 13.18
CA PRO A 120 -3.27 10.12 12.54
C PRO A 120 -2.75 10.06 11.11
N VAL A 121 -3.50 10.62 10.17
CA VAL A 121 -3.21 10.64 8.74
C VAL A 121 -3.36 12.06 8.22
N THR A 122 -2.30 12.57 7.59
CA THR A 122 -2.30 13.87 6.92
C THR A 122 -2.05 13.67 5.44
N LEU A 123 -2.94 14.19 4.59
CA LEU A 123 -2.84 14.17 3.14
C LEU A 123 -2.80 15.61 2.62
N SER A 124 -1.66 16.02 2.05
CA SER A 124 -1.46 17.35 1.49
C SER A 124 -1.44 17.30 -0.03
N PHE A 125 -2.26 18.12 -0.68
CA PHE A 125 -2.42 18.17 -2.12
C PHE A 125 -1.90 19.49 -2.67
N HIS A 126 -1.06 19.39 -3.70
CA HIS A 126 -0.42 20.50 -4.40
C HIS A 126 -0.67 20.42 -5.91
N GLY A 127 -0.30 21.46 -6.65
CA GLY A 127 -0.52 21.49 -8.12
C GLY A 127 -1.97 21.77 -8.53
N ILE A 128 -2.80 22.21 -7.59
CA ILE A 128 -4.19 22.65 -7.79
C ILE A 128 -4.31 24.15 -7.46
N SER A 129 -5.43 24.77 -7.88
CA SER A 129 -5.68 26.21 -7.67
C SER A 129 -5.58 26.63 -6.20
N ASN A 130 -6.08 25.79 -5.31
CA ASN A 130 -6.01 26.00 -3.86
C ASN A 130 -5.46 24.75 -3.20
N PRO A 131 -4.22 24.73 -2.72
CA PRO A 131 -3.67 23.61 -1.98
C PRO A 131 -4.58 23.22 -0.83
N LYS A 132 -4.78 21.91 -0.67
CA LYS A 132 -5.66 21.35 0.37
C LYS A 132 -4.88 20.38 1.22
N THR A 133 -5.13 20.43 2.53
CA THR A 133 -4.65 19.42 3.47
C THR A 133 -5.84 18.81 4.18
N PHE A 134 -5.88 17.49 4.20
CA PHE A 134 -6.90 16.73 4.90
C PHE A 134 -6.28 16.03 6.11
N HIS A 135 -7.02 16.00 7.21
CA HIS A 135 -6.63 15.35 8.45
C HIS A 135 -7.66 14.28 8.81
N PHE A 136 -7.14 13.09 9.10
CA PHE A 136 -7.98 11.95 9.47
C PHE A 136 -7.38 11.25 10.68
N GLU A 137 -8.24 10.55 11.39
CA GLU A 137 -7.86 9.52 12.36
C GLU A 137 -8.47 8.21 11.89
N VAL A 138 -7.63 7.22 11.66
CA VAL A 138 -8.02 5.88 11.17
C VAL A 138 -7.85 4.89 12.31
N LEU A 139 -8.82 3.98 12.50
CA LEU A 139 -8.72 2.93 13.52
C LEU A 139 -7.45 2.09 13.34
N ASN A 140 -6.86 1.64 14.46
CA ASN A 140 -5.73 0.70 14.46
C ASN A 140 -6.23 -0.74 14.61
N ASN A 141 -6.45 -1.44 13.50
CA ASN A 141 -6.89 -2.82 13.46
C ASN A 141 -6.29 -3.55 12.25
N ALA A 142 -5.64 -4.69 12.49
CA ALA A 142 -4.90 -5.41 11.45
C ALA A 142 -5.71 -5.74 10.17
N ARG A 143 -7.02 -5.98 10.30
CA ARG A 143 -7.89 -6.32 9.17
C ARG A 143 -8.58 -5.13 8.52
N LEU A 144 -8.85 -4.08 9.31
CA LEU A 144 -9.63 -2.93 8.85
C LEU A 144 -8.78 -1.75 8.41
N THR A 145 -7.64 -1.52 9.06
CA THR A 145 -6.76 -0.39 8.73
C THR A 145 -6.36 -0.35 7.26
N PRO A 146 -5.96 -1.46 6.59
CA PRO A 146 -5.60 -1.40 5.18
C PRO A 146 -6.74 -0.91 4.28
N VAL A 147 -7.96 -1.38 4.53
CA VAL A 147 -9.14 -1.00 3.76
C VAL A 147 -9.61 0.42 4.11
N ALA A 148 -9.53 0.81 5.38
CA ALA A 148 -9.84 2.16 5.83
C ALA A 148 -8.88 3.19 5.21
N MET A 149 -7.56 2.92 5.20
CA MET A 149 -6.55 3.75 4.53
C MET A 149 -6.81 3.89 3.03
N MET A 150 -7.08 2.76 2.36
CA MET A 150 -7.44 2.76 0.94
C MET A 150 -8.66 3.67 0.66
N SER A 151 -9.70 3.54 1.47
CA SER A 151 -10.92 4.34 1.32
C SER A 151 -10.68 5.81 1.62
N THR A 152 -9.88 6.12 2.64
CA THR A 152 -9.53 7.49 3.03
C THR A 152 -8.79 8.21 1.90
N VAL A 153 -7.74 7.58 1.37
CA VAL A 153 -6.93 8.17 0.28
C VAL A 153 -7.75 8.30 -1.00
N TYR A 154 -8.53 7.28 -1.36
CA TYR A 154 -9.41 7.34 -2.52
C TYR A 154 -10.41 8.50 -2.42
N SER A 155 -11.07 8.63 -1.28
CA SER A 155 -12.08 9.69 -1.07
C SER A 155 -11.47 11.07 -1.00
N ALA A 156 -10.28 11.22 -0.39
CA ALA A 156 -9.56 12.50 -0.37
C ALA A 156 -9.20 12.96 -1.79
N ILE A 157 -8.67 12.07 -2.64
CA ILE A 157 -8.39 12.37 -4.04
C ILE A 157 -9.67 12.76 -4.79
N GLN A 158 -10.77 12.01 -4.61
CA GLN A 158 -12.06 12.35 -5.23
C GLN A 158 -12.62 13.69 -4.76
N GLY A 159 -12.39 14.05 -3.50
CA GLY A 159 -12.85 15.31 -2.90
C GLY A 159 -12.16 16.56 -3.43
N ILE A 160 -11.06 16.42 -4.18
CA ILE A 160 -10.37 17.56 -4.81
C ILE A 160 -11.15 18.12 -5.98
N ASN A 161 -11.78 17.26 -6.79
CA ASN A 161 -12.62 17.65 -7.97
C ASN A 161 -11.95 18.58 -9.01
N GLU A 162 -10.63 18.79 -8.93
CA GLU A 162 -9.89 19.75 -9.79
C GLU A 162 -8.91 19.04 -10.73
N TYR A 163 -9.06 17.73 -10.96
CA TYR A 163 -8.17 16.98 -11.84
C TYR A 163 -8.90 16.40 -13.06
N GLY A 164 -8.22 16.43 -14.19
CA GLY A 164 -8.71 15.87 -15.46
C GLY A 164 -8.28 14.42 -15.66
N GLU A 165 -8.79 13.82 -16.74
CA GLU A 165 -8.48 12.43 -17.12
C GLU A 165 -6.98 12.18 -17.36
N ASP A 166 -6.24 13.18 -17.80
CA ASP A 166 -4.80 13.09 -18.09
C ASP A 166 -3.91 13.51 -16.90
N THR A 167 -4.46 13.66 -15.70
CA THR A 167 -3.67 14.09 -14.52
C THR A 167 -2.78 12.97 -14.00
N THR A 168 -1.49 13.28 -13.84
CA THR A 168 -0.52 12.45 -13.12
C THR A 168 -0.42 12.91 -11.68
N PHE A 169 -0.30 11.94 -10.76
CA PHE A 169 -0.10 12.18 -9.33
C PHE A 169 1.31 11.74 -8.95
N ARG A 170 2.10 12.63 -8.33
CA ARG A 170 3.31 12.26 -7.59
C ARG A 170 2.94 12.13 -6.14
N VAL A 171 3.25 10.99 -5.57
CA VAL A 171 2.96 10.68 -4.17
C VAL A 171 4.28 10.45 -3.46
N ASP A 172 4.60 11.30 -2.53
CA ASP A 172 5.70 11.14 -1.59
C ASP A 172 5.23 11.28 -0.16
N GLY A 173 5.95 10.65 0.76
CA GLY A 173 5.59 10.70 2.16
C GLY A 173 6.15 9.54 2.97
N SER A 174 5.63 9.36 4.16
CA SER A 174 6.11 8.31 5.05
C SER A 174 5.04 7.76 5.99
N VAL A 175 5.27 6.53 6.44
CA VAL A 175 4.55 5.91 7.54
C VAL A 175 5.51 5.77 8.73
N ASP A 176 5.15 6.37 9.85
CA ASP A 176 5.90 6.28 11.10
C ASP A 176 5.45 5.05 11.89
N VAL A 177 6.35 4.08 12.03
CA VAL A 177 6.10 2.85 12.78
C VAL A 177 6.96 2.85 14.03
N ALA A 178 6.33 2.81 15.21
CA ALA A 178 7.02 2.94 16.49
C ALA A 178 8.13 1.90 16.67
N GLY A 179 9.35 2.37 16.91
CA GLY A 179 10.53 1.50 17.12
C GLY A 179 11.21 1.00 15.85
N TYR A 180 10.75 1.40 14.66
CA TYR A 180 11.28 0.99 13.37
C TYR A 180 11.67 2.19 12.50
N PRO A 181 12.50 2.00 11.46
CA PRO A 181 12.71 3.03 10.45
C PRO A 181 11.40 3.41 9.76
N LYS A 182 11.28 4.67 9.33
CA LYS A 182 10.13 5.10 8.55
C LYS A 182 9.98 4.27 7.28
N LEU A 183 8.75 3.94 6.93
CA LEU A 183 8.45 3.44 5.61
C LEU A 183 8.31 4.64 4.67
N GLU A 184 9.23 4.75 3.71
CA GLU A 184 9.20 5.80 2.70
C GLU A 184 8.26 5.42 1.54
N LEU A 185 7.54 6.41 1.05
CA LEU A 185 6.60 6.26 -0.06
C LEU A 185 6.99 7.27 -1.14
N ASN A 186 7.41 6.79 -2.30
CA ASN A 186 7.78 7.65 -3.42
C ASN A 186 7.43 6.97 -4.74
N ASN A 187 6.33 7.38 -5.36
CA ASN A 187 5.90 6.84 -6.63
C ASN A 187 5.08 7.84 -7.44
N MET A 188 5.02 7.64 -8.74
CA MET A 188 4.16 8.38 -9.65
C MET A 188 2.98 7.50 -10.11
N TYR A 189 1.84 8.11 -10.34
CA TYR A 189 0.65 7.44 -10.87
C TYR A 189 0.08 8.26 -11.99
N ALA A 190 0.09 7.70 -13.19
CA ALA A 190 -0.45 8.33 -14.39
C ALA A 190 -1.54 7.43 -14.99
N PRO A 191 -2.51 7.99 -15.73
CA PRO A 191 -3.44 7.19 -16.50
C PRO A 191 -2.68 6.26 -17.46
N GLY A 192 -2.86 4.94 -17.31
CA GLY A 192 -2.27 3.92 -18.18
C GLY A 192 -3.23 3.48 -19.29
N ASP A 193 -2.86 2.42 -20.00
CA ASP A 193 -3.73 1.82 -21.03
C ASP A 193 -4.86 0.95 -20.44
N GLY A 194 -4.87 0.76 -19.12
CA GLY A 194 -5.90 0.01 -18.40
C GLY A 194 -7.09 0.87 -17.98
N ASN A 195 -8.19 0.23 -17.59
CA ASN A 195 -9.42 0.91 -17.15
C ASN A 195 -9.43 1.27 -15.65
N THR A 196 -8.32 1.10 -14.94
CA THR A 196 -8.27 1.41 -13.49
C THR A 196 -8.09 2.92 -13.30
N PRO A 197 -9.01 3.60 -12.62
CA PRO A 197 -8.85 5.01 -12.29
C PRO A 197 -7.57 5.23 -11.47
N THR A 198 -6.83 6.30 -11.77
CA THR A 198 -5.54 6.60 -11.10
C THR A 198 -5.69 6.73 -9.58
N ALA A 199 -6.77 7.35 -9.11
CA ALA A 199 -7.08 7.43 -7.68
C ALA A 199 -7.22 6.05 -7.02
N ALA A 200 -7.84 5.09 -7.71
CA ALA A 200 -7.98 3.72 -7.21
C ALA A 200 -6.64 2.98 -7.20
N ALA A 201 -5.77 3.23 -8.17
CA ALA A 201 -4.42 2.66 -8.19
C ALA A 201 -3.58 3.15 -7.01
N ILE A 202 -3.60 4.46 -6.72
CA ILE A 202 -2.92 5.06 -5.55
C ILE A 202 -3.44 4.43 -4.25
N ALA A 203 -4.76 4.42 -4.08
CA ALA A 203 -5.40 3.89 -2.89
C ALA A 203 -5.07 2.41 -2.67
N SER A 204 -5.11 1.59 -3.74
CA SER A 204 -4.78 0.17 -3.69
C SER A 204 -3.31 -0.08 -3.34
N ALA A 205 -2.39 0.70 -3.90
CA ALA A 205 -0.97 0.58 -3.59
C ALA A 205 -0.67 0.87 -2.10
N LEU A 206 -1.34 1.86 -1.53
CA LEU A 206 -1.23 2.15 -0.09
C LEU A 206 -1.88 1.05 0.76
N GLY A 207 -3.08 0.61 0.40
CA GLY A 207 -3.76 -0.49 1.09
C GLY A 207 -2.92 -1.77 1.13
N GLU A 208 -2.22 -2.09 0.03
CA GLU A 208 -1.30 -3.23 -0.03
C GLU A 208 -0.14 -3.07 0.96
N ARG A 209 0.50 -1.90 1.04
CA ARG A 209 1.59 -1.65 1.99
C ARG A 209 1.13 -1.82 3.43
N PHE A 210 -0.03 -1.28 3.78
CA PHE A 210 -0.60 -1.50 5.11
C PHE A 210 -0.95 -2.97 5.36
N SER A 211 -1.49 -3.68 4.38
CA SER A 211 -1.75 -5.12 4.50
C SER A 211 -0.48 -5.88 4.82
N ARG A 212 0.63 -5.55 4.17
CA ARG A 212 1.92 -6.20 4.42
C ARG A 212 2.49 -5.87 5.80
N ILE A 213 2.36 -4.63 6.28
CA ILE A 213 2.79 -4.25 7.64
C ILE A 213 2.00 -5.04 8.69
N PHE A 214 0.69 -5.19 8.50
CA PHE A 214 -0.17 -5.89 9.45
C PHE A 214 -0.18 -7.42 9.33
N ASP A 215 0.32 -7.98 8.22
CA ASP A 215 0.41 -9.45 8.01
C ASP A 215 1.67 -10.07 8.64
N ASN A 216 2.14 -9.51 9.75
CA ASN A 216 3.20 -10.13 10.52
C ASN A 216 2.61 -10.94 11.69
N PRO A 217 3.12 -12.17 11.97
CA PRO A 217 2.55 -13.02 13.02
C PRO A 217 3.17 -12.78 14.40
N TYR A 218 4.18 -11.91 14.53
CA TYR A 218 4.99 -11.80 15.73
C TYR A 218 4.55 -10.66 16.63
N GLU A 219 4.05 -9.56 16.07
CA GLU A 219 3.64 -8.38 16.83
C GLU A 219 2.56 -7.58 16.13
N GLN A 220 1.81 -6.80 16.87
CA GLN A 220 0.89 -5.82 16.30
C GLN A 220 1.64 -4.50 16.07
N PRO A 221 1.75 -4.01 14.82
CA PRO A 221 2.42 -2.75 14.54
C PRO A 221 1.71 -1.59 15.23
N LYS A 222 2.48 -0.70 15.84
CA LYS A 222 1.99 0.59 16.30
C LYS A 222 2.41 1.65 15.29
N ILE A 223 1.43 2.25 14.62
CA ILE A 223 1.65 3.31 13.64
C ILE A 223 1.39 4.63 14.33
N ASP A 224 2.44 5.46 14.44
CA ASP A 224 2.36 6.75 15.10
C ASP A 224 1.85 7.86 14.17
N GLY A 225 1.95 7.67 12.85
CA GLY A 225 1.40 8.61 11.87
C GLY A 225 1.63 8.23 10.42
N VAL A 226 0.88 8.86 9.54
CA VAL A 226 1.00 8.77 8.08
C VAL A 226 0.96 10.16 7.51
N GLU A 227 1.97 10.53 6.73
CA GLU A 227 2.06 11.81 6.03
C GLU A 227 2.27 11.55 4.54
N LEU A 228 1.38 12.06 3.70
CA LEU A 228 1.47 11.97 2.26
C LEU A 228 1.34 13.35 1.62
N ASN A 229 2.26 13.66 0.71
CA ASN A 229 2.20 14.78 -0.20
C ASN A 229 1.84 14.26 -1.59
N ILE A 230 0.87 14.86 -2.20
CA ILE A 230 0.33 14.45 -3.50
C ILE A 230 0.35 15.66 -4.43
N ASP A 231 1.30 15.66 -5.37
CA ASP A 231 1.40 16.69 -6.40
C ASP A 231 0.63 16.29 -7.65
N LEU A 232 -0.29 17.14 -8.09
CA LEU A 232 -1.07 16.95 -9.29
C LEU A 232 -0.39 17.66 -10.48
N VAL A 233 -0.02 16.88 -11.48
CA VAL A 233 0.54 17.37 -12.74
C VAL A 233 -0.54 17.24 -13.81
N PRO A 234 -1.01 18.36 -14.43
CA PRO A 234 -2.14 18.34 -15.36
C PRO A 234 -1.76 17.79 -16.76
N GLU A 235 -0.92 16.78 -16.79
CA GLU A 235 -0.41 16.11 -17.98
C GLU A 235 -0.28 14.62 -17.71
N ARG A 236 -0.52 13.78 -18.72
CA ARG A 236 -0.29 12.34 -18.67
C ARG A 236 1.20 12.02 -18.79
N ARG A 237 1.89 11.94 -17.67
CA ARG A 237 3.31 11.65 -17.56
C ARG A 237 3.55 10.12 -17.51
N TRP A 238 3.30 9.46 -18.63
CA TRP A 238 3.50 8.03 -18.82
C TRP A 238 4.39 7.78 -20.03
N ALA A 239 5.39 6.90 -19.92
CA ALA A 239 6.31 6.55 -20.98
C ALA A 239 6.56 5.04 -21.02
N ARG A 240 6.65 4.50 -22.24
CA ARG A 240 6.94 3.08 -22.47
C ARG A 240 8.35 2.90 -23.02
N LEU A 241 9.07 1.92 -22.51
CA LEU A 241 10.32 1.46 -23.10
C LEU A 241 10.04 0.88 -24.49
N GLU A 242 10.58 1.53 -25.52
CA GLU A 242 10.39 1.13 -26.92
C GLU A 242 11.53 0.25 -27.39
N THR A 243 12.78 0.62 -27.10
CA THR A 243 13.97 -0.17 -27.40
C THR A 243 15.06 0.01 -26.36
N ALA A 244 15.86 -1.04 -26.17
CA ALA A 244 17.12 -1.02 -25.46
C ALA A 244 18.17 -1.76 -26.27
N ARG A 245 19.37 -1.19 -26.43
CA ARG A 245 20.45 -1.78 -27.22
C ARG A 245 21.82 -1.40 -26.66
N THR A 246 22.82 -2.18 -27.00
CA THR A 246 24.24 -1.84 -26.80
C THR A 246 25.01 -2.17 -28.06
N ASP A 247 26.03 -1.39 -28.36
CA ASP A 247 26.93 -1.66 -29.48
C ASP A 247 28.03 -2.71 -29.13
N VAL A 248 28.08 -3.08 -27.83
CA VAL A 248 29.05 -4.05 -27.31
C VAL A 248 28.48 -5.45 -27.42
N THR A 249 29.09 -6.30 -28.23
CA THR A 249 28.72 -7.71 -28.35
C THR A 249 29.54 -8.61 -27.42
N GLU A 250 30.73 -8.16 -27.02
CA GLU A 250 31.67 -8.87 -26.17
C GLU A 250 32.34 -7.93 -25.16
N ALA A 251 32.45 -8.37 -23.92
CA ALA A 251 33.04 -7.58 -22.84
C ALA A 251 33.88 -8.48 -21.91
N ARG A 252 34.61 -7.88 -20.97
CA ARG A 252 35.38 -8.56 -19.92
C ARG A 252 34.80 -8.21 -18.55
N PRO A 253 34.98 -9.10 -17.55
CA PRO A 253 34.72 -8.74 -16.16
C PRO A 253 35.48 -7.47 -15.78
N GLY A 254 34.79 -6.50 -15.20
CA GLY A 254 35.30 -5.18 -14.83
C GLY A 254 35.09 -4.08 -15.87
N ASP A 255 34.72 -4.41 -17.11
CA ASP A 255 34.43 -3.43 -18.14
C ASP A 255 33.11 -2.67 -17.81
N GLU A 256 33.03 -1.43 -18.32
CA GLU A 256 31.79 -0.65 -18.34
C GLU A 256 31.17 -0.72 -19.74
N ILE A 257 29.89 -1.02 -19.79
CA ILE A 257 29.12 -1.00 -21.05
C ILE A 257 28.04 0.09 -20.97
N VAL A 258 27.70 0.65 -22.11
CA VAL A 258 26.64 1.64 -22.20
C VAL A 258 25.44 1.02 -22.89
N VAL A 259 24.29 1.12 -22.24
CA VAL A 259 23.01 0.70 -22.79
C VAL A 259 22.26 1.93 -23.25
N GLU A 260 22.02 2.03 -24.56
CA GLU A 260 21.15 3.06 -25.12
C GLU A 260 19.69 2.59 -24.99
N THR A 261 18.87 3.47 -24.42
CA THR A 261 17.45 3.22 -24.18
C THR A 261 16.60 4.28 -24.86
N VAL A 262 15.49 3.88 -25.45
CA VAL A 262 14.52 4.80 -26.07
C VAL A 262 13.17 4.60 -25.39
N LEU A 263 12.69 5.67 -24.75
CA LEU A 263 11.36 5.72 -24.17
C LEU A 263 10.43 6.53 -25.08
N ARG A 264 9.18 6.09 -25.18
CA ARG A 264 8.10 6.77 -25.88
C ARG A 264 7.10 7.33 -24.88
N PRO A 265 7.13 8.65 -24.60
CA PRO A 265 6.09 9.30 -23.82
C PRO A 265 4.73 9.27 -24.53
N TYR A 266 3.65 9.30 -23.76
CA TYR A 266 2.31 9.45 -24.29
C TYR A 266 2.20 10.76 -25.09
N ARG A 267 1.86 10.66 -26.38
CA ARG A 267 1.77 11.79 -27.31
C ARG A 267 3.00 12.71 -27.36
N GLY A 268 4.18 12.20 -26.90
CA GLY A 268 5.44 12.94 -26.85
C GLY A 268 6.50 12.44 -27.82
N GLU A 269 7.62 13.17 -27.93
CA GLU A 269 8.78 12.75 -28.68
C GLU A 269 9.57 11.66 -27.95
N ARG A 270 10.33 10.87 -28.70
CA ARG A 270 11.20 9.83 -28.13
C ARG A 270 12.28 10.44 -27.27
N ILE A 271 12.46 9.87 -26.10
CA ILE A 271 13.52 10.23 -25.17
C ILE A 271 14.61 9.17 -25.25
N VAL A 272 15.80 9.56 -25.69
CA VAL A 272 16.96 8.67 -25.71
C VAL A 272 17.81 8.92 -24.47
N ARG A 273 18.25 7.85 -23.80
CA ARG A 273 19.17 7.91 -22.67
C ARG A 273 20.23 6.82 -22.81
N GLN A 274 21.43 7.17 -22.40
CA GLN A 274 22.54 6.24 -22.26
C GLN A 274 22.74 5.94 -20.79
N VAL A 275 22.69 4.66 -20.44
CA VAL A 275 22.85 4.19 -19.06
C VAL A 275 24.11 3.35 -18.98
N PRO A 276 25.18 3.86 -18.36
CA PRO A 276 26.39 3.08 -18.13
C PRO A 276 26.15 2.06 -17.02
N ILE A 277 26.65 0.85 -17.22
CA ILE A 277 26.62 -0.21 -16.21
C ILE A 277 27.96 -0.95 -16.18
N LYS A 278 28.50 -1.15 -15.00
CA LYS A 278 29.77 -1.84 -14.77
C LYS A 278 29.54 -3.33 -14.58
N ILE A 279 30.26 -4.15 -15.34
CA ILE A 279 30.25 -5.61 -15.19
C ILE A 279 31.08 -5.96 -13.95
N PRO A 280 30.55 -6.71 -12.98
CA PRO A 280 31.32 -7.16 -11.83
C PRO A 280 32.54 -7.97 -12.26
N THR A 281 33.64 -7.82 -11.52
CA THR A 281 34.87 -8.59 -11.79
C THR A 281 34.71 -10.08 -11.53
N SER A 282 33.70 -10.48 -10.80
CA SER A 282 33.32 -11.87 -10.50
C SER A 282 32.43 -12.50 -11.57
N THR A 283 31.99 -11.74 -12.58
CA THR A 283 31.05 -12.25 -13.61
C THR A 283 31.72 -13.41 -14.38
N PRO A 284 31.07 -14.59 -14.45
CA PRO A 284 31.62 -15.74 -15.14
C PRO A 284 31.63 -15.53 -16.67
N ARG A 285 32.54 -16.28 -17.36
CA ARG A 285 32.55 -16.31 -18.81
C ARG A 285 31.30 -16.94 -19.38
N GLY A 286 30.83 -16.41 -20.50
CA GLY A 286 29.61 -16.88 -21.18
C GLY A 286 28.63 -15.76 -21.50
N THR A 287 27.39 -16.12 -21.73
CA THR A 287 26.34 -15.15 -22.08
C THR A 287 25.82 -14.42 -20.83
N LEU A 288 26.06 -13.13 -20.78
CA LEU A 288 25.49 -12.24 -19.76
C LEU A 288 24.16 -11.67 -20.30
N ARG A 289 23.10 -11.79 -19.51
CA ARG A 289 21.79 -11.19 -19.80
C ARG A 289 21.67 -9.85 -19.10
N ILE A 290 21.19 -8.85 -19.81
CA ILE A 290 20.98 -7.51 -19.29
C ILE A 290 19.48 -7.22 -19.42
N LEU A 291 18.81 -7.07 -18.29
CA LEU A 291 17.41 -6.68 -18.22
C LEU A 291 17.36 -5.16 -18.16
N VAL A 292 16.63 -4.56 -19.10
CA VAL A 292 16.24 -3.15 -19.08
C VAL A 292 14.74 -3.11 -18.78
N SER A 293 14.35 -2.51 -17.67
CA SER A 293 12.95 -2.58 -17.22
C SER A 293 12.50 -1.42 -16.35
N ASP A 294 11.19 -1.36 -16.15
CA ASP A 294 10.55 -0.60 -15.08
C ASP A 294 10.80 -1.24 -13.69
N GLY A 295 10.51 -0.48 -12.63
CA GLY A 295 10.66 -0.94 -11.24
C GLY A 295 9.76 -2.12 -10.90
N ASP A 296 8.51 -2.09 -11.35
CA ASP A 296 7.53 -3.17 -11.08
C ASP A 296 7.99 -4.51 -11.62
N THR A 297 8.69 -4.52 -12.74
CA THR A 297 9.26 -5.74 -13.33
C THR A 297 10.36 -6.34 -12.46
N LEU A 298 11.26 -5.51 -11.93
CA LEU A 298 12.30 -5.95 -10.99
C LEU A 298 11.72 -6.46 -9.69
N ASP A 299 10.74 -5.74 -9.16
CA ASP A 299 10.06 -6.16 -7.93
C ASP A 299 9.32 -7.47 -8.12
N ARG A 300 8.63 -7.67 -9.25
CA ARG A 300 7.99 -8.96 -9.57
C ARG A 300 9.01 -10.09 -9.72
N MET A 301 10.16 -9.85 -10.33
CA MET A 301 11.21 -10.84 -10.45
C MET A 301 11.77 -11.24 -9.08
N SER A 302 12.03 -10.27 -8.22
CA SER A 302 12.44 -10.50 -6.84
C SER A 302 11.38 -11.26 -6.04
N ARG A 303 10.11 -10.97 -6.27
CA ARG A 303 8.95 -11.63 -5.67
C ARG A 303 8.74 -13.07 -6.17
N ALA A 304 8.90 -13.31 -7.47
CA ALA A 304 8.78 -14.65 -8.05
C ALA A 304 9.82 -15.62 -7.45
N GLY A 305 10.90 -15.09 -6.89
CA GLY A 305 11.87 -15.84 -6.11
C GLY A 305 11.37 -16.38 -4.76
N GLY A 306 10.07 -16.20 -4.41
CA GLY A 306 9.43 -16.88 -3.27
C GLY A 306 9.40 -16.12 -1.96
N SER A 307 9.89 -14.90 -1.89
CA SER A 307 9.84 -14.10 -0.65
C SER A 307 8.44 -13.63 -0.25
N PHE A 308 7.45 -13.76 -1.14
CA PHE A 308 6.08 -13.23 -0.94
C PHE A 308 5.11 -14.14 -0.17
N GLN A 309 5.39 -15.42 -0.06
CA GLN A 309 4.53 -16.34 0.70
C GLN A 309 4.97 -16.46 2.17
N ARG A 310 5.98 -15.70 2.57
CA ARG A 310 6.50 -15.74 3.92
C ARG A 310 5.94 -14.60 4.75
N ARG A 311 5.47 -14.97 5.94
CA ARG A 311 5.22 -14.03 7.02
C ARG A 311 6.55 -13.60 7.60
N MET A 312 6.99 -12.39 7.25
CA MET A 312 8.21 -11.78 7.77
C MET A 312 7.92 -11.04 9.07
N ASP A 313 8.96 -10.82 9.87
CA ASP A 313 8.87 -9.87 10.97
C ASP A 313 8.69 -8.43 10.45
N LEU A 314 8.30 -7.53 11.31
CA LEU A 314 7.99 -6.16 10.93
C LEU A 314 9.22 -5.40 10.42
N GLN A 315 10.40 -5.63 11.02
CA GLN A 315 11.65 -5.01 10.58
C GLN A 315 12.02 -5.41 9.15
N SER A 316 11.96 -6.70 8.86
CA SER A 316 12.24 -7.24 7.52
C SER A 316 11.22 -6.76 6.50
N THR A 317 9.94 -6.68 6.89
CA THR A 317 8.86 -6.15 6.03
C THR A 317 9.11 -4.70 5.66
N ILE A 318 9.41 -3.82 6.62
CA ILE A 318 9.71 -2.40 6.36
C ILE A 318 10.96 -2.26 5.51
N ALA A 319 12.02 -3.02 5.82
CA ALA A 319 13.26 -3.01 5.04
C ALA A 319 13.04 -3.46 3.59
N GLN A 320 12.17 -4.43 3.35
CA GLN A 320 11.81 -4.87 2.01
C GLN A 320 10.97 -3.84 1.27
N LEU A 321 9.96 -3.23 1.94
CA LEU A 321 9.13 -2.19 1.35
C LEU A 321 9.97 -0.96 0.95
N ASN A 322 10.96 -0.57 1.76
CA ASN A 322 11.86 0.54 1.47
C ASN A 322 12.90 0.22 0.35
N LYS A 323 13.02 -1.04 -0.05
CA LYS A 323 13.86 -1.48 -1.18
C LYS A 323 13.08 -1.61 -2.49
N GLU A 324 11.76 -1.43 -2.48
CA GLU A 324 10.96 -1.46 -3.70
C GLU A 324 11.41 -0.34 -4.65
N HIS A 325 11.38 -0.64 -5.94
CA HIS A 325 11.85 0.26 -6.97
C HIS A 325 10.84 1.36 -7.29
N GLU A 326 11.33 2.59 -7.45
CA GLU A 326 10.50 3.72 -7.91
C GLU A 326 10.05 3.50 -9.36
N ASN A 327 8.79 3.74 -9.66
CA ASN A 327 8.25 3.59 -11.00
C ASN A 327 8.54 4.77 -11.95
N SER A 328 9.18 5.82 -11.42
CA SER A 328 9.68 6.97 -12.19
C SER A 328 11.13 6.79 -12.66
N ARG A 329 11.66 5.57 -12.61
CA ARG A 329 13.02 5.25 -13.03
C ARG A 329 13.04 4.10 -14.02
N LEU A 330 14.01 4.13 -14.93
CA LEU A 330 14.36 2.98 -15.76
C LEU A 330 15.58 2.31 -15.16
N TYR A 331 15.54 1.01 -15.07
CA TYR A 331 16.57 0.17 -14.49
C TYR A 331 17.27 -0.66 -15.55
N VAL A 332 18.58 -0.78 -15.40
CA VAL A 332 19.42 -1.68 -16.20
C VAL A 332 20.10 -2.64 -15.23
N SER A 333 19.76 -3.92 -15.31
CA SER A 333 20.16 -4.92 -14.33
C SER A 333 20.90 -6.07 -15.03
N LEU A 334 22.08 -6.42 -14.51
CA LEU A 334 22.81 -7.59 -14.97
C LEU A 334 22.24 -8.83 -14.29
N LEU A 335 21.79 -9.79 -15.08
CA LEU A 335 21.22 -11.03 -14.58
C LEU A 335 22.26 -12.15 -14.64
N GLU A 336 22.49 -12.79 -13.53
CA GLU A 336 23.27 -14.02 -13.46
C GLU A 336 22.36 -15.21 -13.13
N ALA A 337 22.57 -16.30 -13.85
CA ALA A 337 21.91 -17.58 -13.57
C ALA A 337 22.58 -18.28 -12.37
N ASN A 338 22.71 -17.54 -11.27
CA ASN A 338 23.23 -18.09 -10.02
C ASN A 338 22.06 -18.43 -9.13
N PRO A 339 21.80 -19.70 -8.90
CA PRO A 339 20.72 -20.07 -8.00
C PRO A 339 21.00 -19.53 -6.60
N GLN A 340 20.06 -18.77 -6.09
CA GLN A 340 20.04 -18.27 -4.72
C GLN A 340 19.04 -19.10 -3.93
N ALA A 341 19.34 -19.40 -2.69
CA ALA A 341 18.34 -19.89 -1.76
C ALA A 341 17.95 -18.77 -0.79
N VAL A 342 16.69 -18.64 -0.57
CA VAL A 342 16.16 -17.86 0.55
C VAL A 342 15.71 -18.85 1.61
N VAL A 343 16.35 -18.84 2.76
CA VAL A 343 16.05 -19.72 3.90
C VAL A 343 15.68 -18.84 5.08
N GLU A 344 14.47 -19.02 5.57
CA GLU A 344 13.90 -18.09 6.56
C GLU A 344 13.96 -16.64 6.07
N ASP A 345 14.65 -15.72 6.66
CA ASP A 345 14.77 -14.32 6.22
C ASP A 345 16.14 -14.01 5.56
N LYS A 346 16.95 -15.05 5.33
CA LYS A 346 18.32 -14.88 4.84
C LYS A 346 18.41 -15.28 3.38
N VAL A 347 18.86 -14.33 2.55
CA VAL A 347 19.27 -14.60 1.18
C VAL A 347 20.66 -15.21 1.19
N MET A 348 20.79 -16.41 0.68
CA MET A 348 22.07 -17.09 0.45
C MET A 348 22.44 -16.95 -1.03
N PRO A 349 23.21 -15.92 -1.42
CA PRO A 349 23.58 -15.71 -2.82
C PRO A 349 24.61 -16.75 -3.27
N THR A 350 24.57 -17.09 -4.54
CA THR A 350 25.62 -17.87 -5.22
C THR A 350 25.89 -19.23 -4.56
N LEU A 351 24.89 -20.08 -4.51
CA LEU A 351 25.05 -21.43 -3.97
C LEU A 351 25.64 -22.38 -5.01
N PRO A 352 26.66 -23.22 -4.65
CA PRO A 352 27.12 -24.33 -5.48
C PRO A 352 25.95 -25.30 -5.76
N LEU A 353 25.92 -25.87 -6.98
CA LEU A 353 24.89 -26.85 -7.37
C LEU A 353 24.79 -28.04 -6.40
N SER A 354 25.90 -28.44 -5.78
CA SER A 354 25.92 -29.50 -4.78
C SER A 354 25.15 -29.14 -3.52
N VAL A 355 25.24 -27.88 -3.08
CA VAL A 355 24.49 -27.38 -1.92
C VAL A 355 23.01 -27.27 -2.27
N ILE A 356 22.68 -26.81 -3.47
CA ILE A 356 21.30 -26.69 -3.97
C ILE A 356 20.64 -28.06 -4.01
N ASN A 357 21.30 -29.08 -4.54
CA ASN A 357 20.77 -30.45 -4.62
C ASN A 357 20.46 -31.03 -3.22
N VAL A 358 21.28 -30.71 -2.23
CA VAL A 358 21.03 -31.11 -0.84
C VAL A 358 19.84 -30.33 -0.26
N MET A 359 19.80 -29.02 -0.50
CA MET A 359 18.74 -28.15 -0.01
C MET A 359 17.40 -28.42 -0.70
N ASP A 360 17.41 -28.84 -1.97
CA ASP A 360 16.19 -29.19 -2.72
C ASP A 360 15.40 -30.30 -2.05
N GLY A 361 16.10 -31.28 -1.46
CA GLY A 361 15.48 -32.35 -0.65
C GLY A 361 14.84 -31.86 0.66
N MET A 362 15.17 -30.66 1.12
CA MET A 362 14.66 -30.07 2.37
C MET A 362 13.45 -29.13 2.15
N ARG A 363 13.05 -28.84 0.90
CA ARG A 363 11.93 -27.94 0.57
C ARG A 363 10.61 -28.30 1.25
N GLY A 364 10.39 -29.56 1.56
CA GLY A 364 9.18 -30.01 2.24
C GLY A 364 9.17 -29.82 3.76
N THR A 365 10.34 -29.52 4.36
CA THR A 365 10.52 -29.43 5.81
C THR A 365 10.98 -28.06 6.30
N GLN A 366 11.53 -27.25 5.40
CA GLN A 366 11.96 -25.89 5.69
C GLN A 366 11.38 -24.92 4.66
N ASP A 367 11.07 -23.74 5.13
CA ASP A 367 10.58 -22.64 4.30
C ASP A 367 11.74 -22.10 3.44
N MET A 368 11.98 -22.75 2.28
CA MET A 368 13.08 -22.44 1.39
C MET A 368 12.61 -22.24 -0.04
N VAL A 369 13.13 -21.22 -0.69
CA VAL A 369 12.88 -20.93 -2.11
C VAL A 369 14.20 -20.85 -2.86
N LEU A 370 14.25 -21.48 -4.03
CA LEU A 370 15.36 -21.38 -4.98
C LEU A 370 14.98 -20.40 -6.09
N VAL A 371 15.82 -19.40 -6.30
CA VAL A 371 15.65 -18.40 -7.38
C VAL A 371 16.63 -18.72 -8.49
N GLY A 372 16.14 -18.84 -9.72
CA GLY A 372 16.96 -19.26 -10.88
C GLY A 372 17.84 -18.16 -11.49
N GLU A 373 17.41 -16.91 -11.41
CA GLU A 373 18.18 -15.73 -11.87
C GLU A 373 18.06 -14.62 -10.84
N SER A 374 19.13 -13.86 -10.66
CA SER A 374 19.15 -12.69 -9.77
C SER A 374 19.88 -11.52 -10.40
N SER A 375 19.49 -10.31 -10.01
CA SER A 375 20.23 -9.09 -10.34
C SER A 375 21.49 -9.03 -9.47
N VAL A 376 22.65 -8.95 -10.11
CA VAL A 376 23.96 -8.87 -9.43
C VAL A 376 24.57 -7.47 -9.49
N SER A 377 24.09 -6.65 -10.40
CA SER A 377 24.48 -5.24 -10.54
C SER A 377 23.34 -4.49 -11.18
N GLU A 378 23.12 -3.27 -10.72
CA GLU A 378 22.02 -2.45 -11.17
C GLU A 378 22.47 -1.01 -11.35
N ALA A 379 22.03 -0.40 -12.44
CA ALA A 379 22.11 1.02 -12.70
C ALA A 379 20.70 1.55 -12.98
N SER A 380 20.41 2.78 -12.59
CA SER A 380 19.12 3.37 -12.88
C SER A 380 19.25 4.83 -13.33
N THR A 381 18.27 5.29 -14.10
CA THR A 381 18.16 6.69 -14.51
C THR A 381 16.76 7.21 -14.22
N PRO A 382 16.62 8.39 -13.60
CA PRO A 382 15.33 8.98 -13.31
C PRO A 382 14.67 9.57 -14.55
N PHE A 383 13.34 9.54 -14.56
CA PHE A 383 12.51 10.18 -15.53
C PHE A 383 11.38 10.96 -14.86
N ASP A 384 10.84 11.92 -15.54
CA ASP A 384 9.65 12.66 -15.09
C ASP A 384 8.37 12.01 -15.65
N TYR A 385 8.33 10.68 -15.67
CA TYR A 385 7.28 9.84 -16.23
C TYR A 385 7.15 8.55 -15.42
N VAL A 386 5.96 8.01 -15.35
CA VAL A 386 5.76 6.60 -15.01
C VAL A 386 6.36 5.79 -16.15
N VAL A 387 7.40 5.03 -15.86
CA VAL A 387 8.10 4.18 -16.84
C VAL A 387 7.48 2.80 -16.84
N THR A 388 7.24 2.25 -18.03
CA THR A 388 6.69 0.89 -18.20
C THR A 388 7.42 0.13 -19.30
N GLY A 389 7.46 -1.18 -19.17
CA GLY A 389 8.02 -2.09 -20.18
C GLY A 389 9.35 -2.69 -19.79
N GLN A 390 9.71 -3.74 -20.54
CA GLN A 390 10.96 -4.46 -20.31
C GLN A 390 11.55 -4.98 -21.62
N GLN A 391 12.86 -5.11 -21.66
CA GLN A 391 13.59 -5.75 -22.74
C GLN A 391 14.86 -6.44 -22.19
N VAL A 392 15.21 -7.58 -22.77
CA VAL A 392 16.46 -8.29 -22.44
C VAL A 392 17.41 -8.19 -23.61
N ILE A 393 18.63 -7.77 -23.35
CA ILE A 393 19.75 -7.80 -24.31
C ILE A 393 20.84 -8.75 -23.77
N THR A 394 21.73 -9.22 -24.65
CA THR A 394 22.79 -10.19 -24.29
C THR A 394 24.14 -9.70 -24.75
N VAL A 395 25.17 -9.96 -23.93
CA VAL A 395 26.57 -9.68 -24.20
C VAL A 395 27.40 -10.91 -23.83
N ASN A 396 28.42 -11.26 -24.60
CA ASN A 396 29.32 -12.37 -24.32
C ASN A 396 30.50 -11.92 -23.44
N ILE A 397 30.70 -12.60 -22.32
CA ILE A 397 31.84 -12.35 -21.40
C ILE A 397 32.98 -13.30 -21.73
N ARG A 398 34.15 -12.70 -22.02
CA ARG A 398 35.36 -13.43 -22.38
C ARG A 398 36.32 -13.67 -21.21
#